data_54e0627c9ae6166a10bbdf3602cc6695
#
_entry.id   54e0627c9ae6166a10bbdf3602cc6695
#
_cell.length_a   1.000
_cell.length_b   1.000
_cell.length_c   1.000
_cell.angle_alpha   90.00
_cell.angle_beta   90.00
_cell.angle_gamma   90.00
#
_symmetry.space_group_name_H-M   'P 1'
#
loop_
_entity.id
_entity.type
_entity.pdbx_description
1 polymer ?
#
loop_
_entity_poly.entity_id
_entity_poly.type
_entity_poly.pdbx_seq_one_letter_code
_entity_poly.pdbx_strand_id
1 'polypeptide(L)'
;LAFRESGYTEVVPWGHVEFWKCYGCGYICCGPSVVPLTASEWVKIVQNFGIEVTQSDGRGLYLRKRADNRCIFQYDCQGKQLCTIQNNKPRACKLWPFKISHRPKRGSAELAAFNYHGERFYIYLDTHCPGIKIGKPNKSFMEAVLPEFLDIFLRHREKQFYSTIHLPNVGRSYLPIRRVGVLRI
;
A
#
# COMPACT_ATOMS: atom_id res chain seq x y z
N LEU A 1 3.49 -32.65 15.07
CA LEU A 1 4.51 -32.00 14.24
C LEU A 1 3.99 -30.62 13.89
N ALA A 2 4.43 -29.60 14.64
CA ALA A 2 4.07 -28.20 14.43
C ALA A 2 4.85 -27.68 13.22
N PHE A 3 4.16 -27.31 12.15
CA PHE A 3 4.73 -26.52 11.07
C PHE A 3 5.07 -25.14 11.64
N ARG A 4 6.35 -24.85 11.80
CA ARG A 4 6.85 -23.48 11.95
C ARG A 4 6.63 -22.80 10.59
N GLU A 5 5.65 -21.90 10.53
CA GLU A 5 5.50 -20.96 9.42
C GLU A 5 6.74 -20.05 9.41
N SER A 6 7.71 -20.39 8.56
CA SER A 6 8.77 -19.45 8.21
C SER A 6 8.09 -18.32 7.41
N GLY A 7 8.14 -17.10 7.93
CA GLY A 7 7.50 -15.90 7.36
C GLY A 7 8.08 -15.48 6.01
N TYR A 8 8.01 -16.33 5.03
CA TYR A 8 8.38 -16.05 3.65
C TYR A 8 7.16 -15.45 2.94
N THR A 9 7.17 -14.15 2.77
CA THR A 9 6.24 -13.48 1.85
C THR A 9 6.43 -14.10 0.47
N GLU A 10 5.43 -14.80 -0.02
CA GLU A 10 5.43 -15.32 -1.37
C GLU A 10 5.35 -14.16 -2.34
N VAL A 11 6.35 -14.01 -3.19
CA VAL A 11 6.41 -12.93 -4.17
C VAL A 11 6.61 -13.49 -5.57
N VAL A 12 6.01 -12.83 -6.54
CA VAL A 12 6.15 -13.14 -7.96
C VAL A 12 6.82 -11.97 -8.68
N PRO A 13 7.81 -12.21 -9.58
CA PRO A 13 8.36 -11.15 -10.40
C PRO A 13 7.29 -10.60 -11.35
N TRP A 14 7.36 -9.31 -11.66
CA TRP A 14 6.36 -8.63 -12.51
C TRP A 14 6.22 -9.26 -13.90
N GLY A 15 7.28 -9.87 -14.44
CA GLY A 15 7.26 -10.57 -15.72
C GLY A 15 6.28 -11.76 -15.81
N HIS A 16 5.78 -12.24 -14.67
CA HIS A 16 4.73 -13.26 -14.58
C HIS A 16 3.35 -12.70 -14.23
N VAL A 17 3.18 -11.39 -14.21
CA VAL A 17 1.91 -10.74 -13.85
C VAL A 17 1.28 -10.09 -15.06
N GLU A 18 0.11 -10.56 -15.48
CA GLU A 18 -0.64 -10.01 -16.60
C GLU A 18 -1.08 -8.57 -16.31
N PHE A 19 -1.66 -8.36 -15.12
CA PHE A 19 -2.03 -7.04 -14.61
C PHE A 19 -2.21 -7.07 -13.08
N TRP A 20 -2.25 -5.90 -12.50
CA TRP A 20 -2.70 -5.68 -11.14
C TRP A 20 -3.74 -4.57 -11.08
N LYS A 21 -4.77 -4.79 -10.26
CA LYS A 21 -5.85 -3.84 -10.01
C LYS A 21 -6.30 -3.92 -8.55
N CYS A 22 -6.40 -2.78 -7.87
CA CYS A 22 -6.92 -2.75 -6.51
C CYS A 22 -8.43 -2.99 -6.51
N TYR A 23 -8.92 -4.03 -5.87
CA TYR A 23 -10.37 -4.31 -5.75
C TYR A 23 -11.01 -3.70 -4.51
N GLY A 24 -10.26 -3.01 -3.65
CA GLY A 24 -10.80 -2.52 -2.39
C GLY A 24 -11.19 -3.67 -1.45
N CYS A 25 -10.43 -4.76 -1.46
CA CYS A 25 -10.73 -5.94 -0.63
C CYS A 25 -10.50 -5.71 0.86
N GLY A 26 -9.61 -4.77 1.23
CA GLY A 26 -9.27 -4.45 2.61
C GLY A 26 -8.65 -5.58 3.42
N TYR A 27 -8.33 -6.69 2.78
CA TYR A 27 -7.98 -7.93 3.47
C TYR A 27 -6.58 -7.87 4.07
N ILE A 28 -5.57 -7.53 3.29
CA ILE A 28 -4.17 -7.64 3.71
C ILE A 28 -3.53 -6.28 3.94
N CYS A 29 -3.64 -5.36 2.99
CA CYS A 29 -3.05 -4.02 3.12
C CYS A 29 -3.67 -3.18 4.24
N CYS A 30 -4.94 -3.40 4.58
CA CYS A 30 -5.66 -2.73 5.67
C CYS A 30 -5.95 -3.65 6.86
N GLY A 31 -5.58 -4.92 6.78
CA GLY A 31 -5.78 -5.94 7.81
C GLY A 31 -4.59 -6.03 8.78
N PRO A 32 -4.04 -7.23 9.00
CA PRO A 32 -3.02 -7.48 10.02
C PRO A 32 -1.66 -6.80 9.74
N SER A 33 -1.42 -6.31 8.53
CA SER A 33 -0.14 -5.68 8.19
C SER A 33 0.10 -4.39 8.96
N VAL A 34 1.30 -4.22 9.48
CA VAL A 34 1.76 -2.98 10.11
C VAL A 34 2.10 -1.98 9.01
N VAL A 35 1.59 -0.76 9.12
CA VAL A 35 1.84 0.33 8.17
C VAL A 35 2.86 1.30 8.75
N PRO A 36 4.14 1.22 8.35
CA PRO A 36 5.16 2.15 8.81
C PRO A 36 4.97 3.55 8.21
N LEU A 37 5.30 4.56 8.99
CA LEU A 37 5.25 5.96 8.62
C LEU A 37 6.65 6.56 8.65
N THR A 38 6.99 7.37 7.66
CA THR A 38 8.11 8.29 7.79
C THR A 38 7.75 9.43 8.76
N ALA A 39 8.73 10.12 9.31
CA ALA A 39 8.47 11.26 10.20
C ALA A 39 7.58 12.33 9.53
N SER A 40 7.82 12.64 8.25
CA SER A 40 7.03 13.61 7.51
C SER A 40 5.58 13.14 7.26
N GLU A 41 5.36 11.85 7.01
CA GLU A 41 4.01 11.28 6.89
C GLU A 41 3.28 11.30 8.23
N TRP A 42 3.99 10.95 9.31
CA TRP A 42 3.44 10.98 10.66
C TRP A 42 2.96 12.39 11.03
N VAL A 43 3.79 13.42 10.82
CA VAL A 43 3.41 14.82 11.07
C VAL A 43 2.15 15.19 10.27
N LYS A 44 2.12 14.91 8.97
CA LYS A 44 0.94 15.20 8.12
C LYS A 44 -0.32 14.49 8.62
N ILE A 45 -0.20 13.24 9.07
CA ILE A 45 -1.33 12.45 9.57
C ILE A 45 -1.82 13.01 10.90
N VAL A 46 -0.91 13.27 11.83
CA VAL A 46 -1.26 13.85 13.14
C VAL A 46 -1.92 15.22 13.01
N GLN A 47 -1.39 16.08 12.14
CA GLN A 47 -1.98 17.41 11.89
C GLN A 47 -3.41 17.34 11.32
N ASN A 48 -3.71 16.32 10.51
CA ASN A 48 -5.01 16.20 9.86
C ASN A 48 -6.03 15.38 10.65
N PHE A 49 -5.57 14.44 11.47
CA PHE A 49 -6.44 13.41 12.06
C PHE A 49 -6.23 13.19 13.57
N GLY A 50 -5.23 13.85 14.18
CA GLY A 50 -4.87 13.67 15.59
C GLY A 50 -3.82 12.59 15.81
N ILE A 51 -3.18 12.61 16.99
CA ILE A 51 -2.14 11.65 17.37
C ILE A 51 -2.71 10.26 17.65
N GLU A 52 -3.97 10.18 18.03
CA GLU A 52 -4.68 8.95 18.37
C GLU A 52 -4.82 7.97 17.21
N VAL A 53 -4.64 8.42 15.97
CA VAL A 53 -4.66 7.54 14.79
C VAL A 53 -3.30 6.91 14.49
N THR A 54 -2.30 7.21 15.30
CA THR A 54 -0.94 6.69 15.16
C THR A 54 -0.52 5.93 16.41
N GLN A 55 0.56 5.16 16.28
CA GLN A 55 1.22 4.47 17.39
C GLN A 55 2.72 4.41 17.16
N SER A 56 3.48 4.27 18.22
CA SER A 56 4.93 3.99 18.17
C SER A 56 5.27 2.86 19.14
N ASP A 57 6.31 2.10 18.84
CA ASP A 57 6.80 0.98 19.66
C ASP A 57 8.30 1.11 20.00
N GLY A 58 8.87 2.30 19.88
CA GLY A 58 10.31 2.56 20.06
C GLY A 58 11.16 2.15 18.84
N ARG A 59 10.63 1.41 17.89
CA ARG A 59 11.29 1.02 16.64
C ARG A 59 10.85 1.87 15.45
N GLY A 60 9.67 2.49 15.55
CA GLY A 60 9.13 3.29 14.46
C GLY A 60 7.78 3.91 14.76
N LEU A 61 7.30 4.64 13.77
CA LEU A 61 6.00 5.29 13.76
C LEU A 61 5.07 4.51 12.82
N TYR A 62 3.84 4.28 13.23
CA TYR A 62 2.90 3.43 12.51
C TYR A 62 1.49 4.00 12.52
N LEU A 63 0.66 3.60 11.56
CA LEU A 63 -0.78 3.77 11.68
C LEU A 63 -1.33 2.86 12.77
N ARG A 64 -2.23 3.42 13.57
CA ARG A 64 -2.94 2.65 14.60
C ARG A 64 -3.93 1.68 13.97
N LYS A 65 -4.14 0.57 14.66
CA LYS A 65 -5.18 -0.41 14.34
C LYS A 65 -6.32 -0.32 15.33
N ARG A 66 -7.50 -0.72 14.88
CA ARG A 66 -8.67 -0.93 15.73
C ARG A 66 -8.53 -2.24 16.51
N ALA A 67 -9.44 -2.47 17.45
CA ALA A 67 -9.48 -3.69 18.25
C ALA A 67 -9.67 -4.97 17.39
N ASP A 68 -10.33 -4.86 16.23
CA ASP A 68 -10.50 -5.93 15.26
C ASP A 68 -9.26 -6.15 14.36
N ASN A 69 -8.12 -5.55 14.72
CA ASN A 69 -6.84 -5.60 14.00
C ASN A 69 -6.85 -4.99 12.59
N ARG A 70 -7.88 -4.22 12.24
CA ARG A 70 -7.98 -3.48 10.97
C ARG A 70 -7.42 -2.08 11.10
N CYS A 71 -6.99 -1.51 9.98
CA CYS A 71 -6.51 -0.13 9.94
C CYS A 71 -7.59 0.84 10.41
N ILE A 72 -7.20 1.85 11.22
CA ILE A 72 -8.10 2.88 11.74
C ILE A 72 -8.86 3.64 10.63
N PHE A 73 -8.26 3.76 9.45
CA PHE A 73 -8.80 4.46 8.28
C PHE A 73 -9.62 3.56 7.32
N GLN A 74 -9.77 2.28 7.64
CA GLN A 74 -10.57 1.38 6.84
C GLN A 74 -12.06 1.51 7.20
N TYR A 75 -12.93 1.53 6.18
CA TYR A 75 -14.37 1.46 6.37
C TYR A 75 -15.01 0.57 5.31
N ASP A 76 -16.17 0.02 5.62
CA ASP A 76 -16.98 -0.75 4.67
C ASP A 76 -17.89 0.20 3.88
N CYS A 77 -17.95 0.00 2.57
CA CYS A 77 -18.86 0.68 1.68
C CYS A 77 -19.40 -0.33 0.66
N GLN A 78 -20.63 -0.78 0.87
CA GLN A 78 -21.32 -1.72 -0.01
C GLN A 78 -20.50 -3.00 -0.31
N GLY A 79 -19.91 -3.59 0.73
CA GLY A 79 -19.07 -4.78 0.63
C GLY A 79 -17.65 -4.54 0.10
N LYS A 80 -17.28 -3.28 -0.17
CA LYS A 80 -15.90 -2.89 -0.49
C LYS A 80 -15.24 -2.26 0.72
N GLN A 81 -14.03 -2.68 1.00
CA GLN A 81 -13.24 -2.11 2.08
C GLN A 81 -12.40 -0.94 1.52
N LEU A 82 -12.81 0.26 1.82
CA LEU A 82 -12.20 1.48 1.30
C LEU A 82 -11.34 2.16 2.37
N CYS A 83 -10.49 3.08 1.92
CA CYS A 83 -9.64 3.87 2.79
C CYS A 83 -10.12 5.32 2.84
N THR A 84 -10.46 5.83 4.03
CA THR A 84 -10.93 7.22 4.20
C THR A 84 -9.87 8.25 3.83
N ILE A 85 -8.58 7.88 3.84
CA ILE A 85 -7.47 8.74 3.44
C ILE A 85 -6.86 8.33 2.10
N GLN A 86 -7.69 7.86 1.14
CA GLN A 86 -7.22 7.32 -0.15
C GLN A 86 -6.19 8.23 -0.83
N ASN A 87 -6.42 9.54 -0.87
CA ASN A 87 -5.52 10.50 -1.50
C ASN A 87 -4.26 10.82 -0.67
N ASN A 88 -4.31 10.56 0.63
CA ASN A 88 -3.25 10.86 1.60
C ASN A 88 -2.67 9.60 2.23
N LYS A 89 -2.83 8.45 1.58
CA LYS A 89 -2.25 7.18 2.04
C LYS A 89 -0.74 7.32 2.27
N PRO A 90 -0.20 6.71 3.33
CA PRO A 90 1.23 6.53 3.48
C PRO A 90 1.84 5.82 2.26
N ARG A 91 3.09 6.10 1.96
CA ARG A 91 3.82 5.49 0.85
C ARG A 91 3.82 3.97 0.93
N ALA A 92 3.97 3.42 2.13
CA ALA A 92 3.88 1.98 2.34
C ALA A 92 2.57 1.37 1.83
N CYS A 93 1.43 2.06 2.08
CA CYS A 93 0.12 1.64 1.56
C CYS A 93 0.01 1.83 0.05
N LYS A 94 0.59 2.92 -0.49
CA LYS A 94 0.57 3.18 -1.94
C LYS A 94 1.36 2.15 -2.71
N LEU A 95 2.50 1.71 -2.16
CA LEU A 95 3.38 0.74 -2.82
C LEU A 95 2.87 -0.70 -2.75
N TRP A 96 1.94 -1.03 -1.85
CA TRP A 96 1.38 -2.38 -1.80
C TRP A 96 0.61 -2.73 -3.09
N PRO A 97 0.78 -3.92 -3.67
CA PRO A 97 1.58 -5.07 -3.23
C PRO A 97 3.01 -5.09 -3.81
N PHE A 98 3.49 -4.00 -4.41
CA PHE A 98 4.78 -3.96 -5.09
C PHE A 98 5.94 -3.87 -4.10
N LYS A 99 6.95 -4.69 -4.31
CA LYS A 99 8.23 -4.69 -3.61
C LYS A 99 9.31 -4.32 -4.62
N ILE A 100 9.77 -3.09 -4.56
CA ILE A 100 10.72 -2.50 -5.50
C ILE A 100 12.09 -2.35 -4.81
N SER A 101 13.17 -2.67 -5.53
CA SER A 101 14.53 -2.56 -5.03
C SER A 101 15.53 -2.37 -6.16
N HIS A 102 16.72 -1.82 -5.86
CA HIS A 102 17.84 -1.71 -6.80
C HIS A 102 18.65 -3.00 -6.94
N ARG A 103 18.38 -4.00 -6.12
CA ARG A 103 19.05 -5.31 -6.16
C ARG A 103 18.02 -6.42 -6.23
N PRO A 104 18.29 -7.51 -6.96
CA PRO A 104 17.39 -8.66 -6.98
C PRO A 104 17.31 -9.27 -5.59
N LYS A 105 16.10 -9.61 -5.16
CA LYS A 105 15.90 -10.19 -3.81
C LYS A 105 15.87 -11.70 -3.81
N ARG A 106 15.51 -12.35 -4.91
CA ARG A 106 15.42 -13.83 -5.06
C ARG A 106 15.41 -14.22 -6.53
N GLY A 107 15.45 -15.53 -6.81
CA GLY A 107 15.51 -16.12 -8.15
C GLY A 107 14.63 -15.42 -9.20
N SER A 108 14.93 -15.62 -10.47
CA SER A 108 14.28 -14.94 -11.60
C SER A 108 14.55 -13.43 -11.65
N ALA A 109 15.80 -13.02 -11.35
CA ALA A 109 16.21 -11.62 -11.43
C ALA A 109 15.87 -10.97 -12.78
N GLU A 110 16.00 -11.72 -13.89
CA GLU A 110 15.68 -11.25 -15.23
C GLU A 110 14.21 -10.89 -15.39
N LEU A 111 13.31 -11.71 -14.88
CA LEU A 111 11.86 -11.47 -14.94
C LEU A 111 11.39 -10.37 -13.98
N ALA A 112 12.20 -10.04 -12.98
CA ALA A 112 11.92 -8.96 -12.06
C ALA A 112 12.56 -7.64 -12.51
N ALA A 113 13.55 -7.67 -13.43
CA ALA A 113 14.26 -6.49 -13.89
C ALA A 113 13.35 -5.59 -14.73
N PHE A 114 13.40 -4.29 -14.45
CA PHE A 114 12.68 -3.26 -15.17
C PHE A 114 13.58 -2.02 -15.28
N ASN A 115 13.83 -1.56 -16.51
CA ASN A 115 14.62 -0.36 -16.76
C ASN A 115 13.70 0.86 -16.78
N TYR A 116 14.03 1.85 -15.97
CA TYR A 116 13.23 3.07 -15.84
C TYR A 116 14.15 4.28 -15.66
N HIS A 117 14.03 5.28 -16.55
CA HIS A 117 14.89 6.48 -16.57
C HIS A 117 16.40 6.18 -16.54
N GLY A 118 16.83 5.14 -17.25
CA GLY A 118 18.24 4.74 -17.30
C GLY A 118 18.74 3.92 -16.13
N GLU A 119 17.93 3.71 -15.12
CA GLU A 119 18.23 2.87 -13.95
C GLU A 119 17.53 1.52 -14.03
N ARG A 120 18.13 0.50 -13.39
CA ARG A 120 17.56 -0.83 -13.30
C ARG A 120 16.97 -1.06 -11.92
N PHE A 121 15.69 -1.43 -11.92
CA PHE A 121 14.93 -1.82 -10.73
C PHE A 121 14.55 -3.29 -10.81
N TYR A 122 14.25 -3.87 -9.66
CA TYR A 122 13.72 -5.24 -9.53
C TYR A 122 12.37 -5.15 -8.84
N ILE A 123 11.32 -5.58 -9.53
CA ILE A 123 9.93 -5.43 -9.10
C ILE A 123 9.33 -6.81 -8.86
N TYR A 124 8.84 -7.00 -7.65
CA TYR A 124 8.11 -8.18 -7.25
C TYR A 124 6.74 -7.76 -6.68
N LEU A 125 5.77 -8.64 -6.79
CA LEU A 125 4.44 -8.42 -6.22
C LEU A 125 4.15 -9.49 -5.16
N ASP A 126 3.56 -9.08 -4.05
CA ASP A 126 3.14 -9.97 -2.97
C ASP A 126 1.86 -10.71 -3.38
N THR A 127 1.96 -12.04 -3.52
CA THR A 127 0.88 -12.89 -4.05
C THR A 127 -0.35 -12.99 -3.16
N HIS A 128 -0.25 -12.56 -1.90
CA HIS A 128 -1.43 -12.46 -1.03
C HIS A 128 -2.42 -11.39 -1.52
N CYS A 129 -2.03 -10.51 -2.44
CA CYS A 129 -2.95 -9.53 -3.01
C CYS A 129 -3.85 -10.17 -4.06
N PRO A 130 -5.18 -10.25 -3.83
CA PRO A 130 -6.11 -10.86 -4.79
C PRO A 130 -6.28 -10.05 -6.06
N GLY A 131 -5.73 -8.85 -6.12
CA GLY A 131 -5.76 -7.99 -7.32
C GLY A 131 -4.74 -8.35 -8.39
N ILE A 132 -3.87 -9.33 -8.13
CA ILE A 132 -2.86 -9.81 -9.07
C ILE A 132 -3.47 -10.88 -9.97
N LYS A 133 -3.32 -10.73 -11.28
CA LYS A 133 -3.58 -11.79 -12.25
C LYS A 133 -2.26 -12.29 -12.82
N ILE A 134 -2.00 -13.57 -12.65
CA ILE A 134 -0.80 -14.24 -13.20
C ILE A 134 -0.98 -14.42 -14.71
N GLY A 135 0.08 -14.16 -15.47
CA GLY A 135 0.11 -14.30 -16.92
C GLY A 135 1.18 -13.43 -17.57
N LYS A 136 1.18 -13.38 -18.91
CA LYS A 136 2.07 -12.50 -19.66
C LYS A 136 1.66 -11.03 -19.43
N PRO A 137 2.59 -10.13 -19.05
CA PRO A 137 2.29 -8.73 -18.81
C PRO A 137 1.60 -8.05 -19.99
N ASN A 138 0.50 -7.36 -19.71
CA ASN A 138 -0.19 -6.56 -20.72
C ASN A 138 0.43 -5.16 -20.84
N LYS A 139 0.14 -4.48 -21.95
CA LYS A 139 0.69 -3.17 -22.28
C LYS A 139 0.38 -2.12 -21.21
N SER A 140 -0.84 -2.05 -20.72
CA SER A 140 -1.27 -1.08 -19.70
C SER A 140 -0.51 -1.28 -18.38
N PHE A 141 -0.26 -2.52 -17.98
CA PHE A 141 0.52 -2.82 -16.78
C PHE A 141 1.96 -2.35 -16.91
N MET A 142 2.60 -2.64 -18.05
CA MET A 142 4.00 -2.28 -18.29
C MET A 142 4.21 -0.77 -18.48
N GLU A 143 3.32 -0.08 -19.21
CA GLU A 143 3.52 1.30 -19.63
C GLU A 143 2.86 2.34 -18.71
N ALA A 144 1.91 1.93 -17.88
CA ALA A 144 1.21 2.85 -16.99
C ALA A 144 1.35 2.48 -15.51
N VAL A 145 1.09 1.22 -15.14
CA VAL A 145 1.06 0.83 -13.72
C VAL A 145 2.48 0.72 -13.14
N LEU A 146 3.40 0.00 -13.79
CA LEU A 146 4.77 -0.14 -13.28
C LEU A 146 5.49 1.22 -13.18
N PRO A 147 5.44 2.11 -14.20
CA PRO A 147 5.97 3.47 -14.07
C PRO A 147 5.36 4.28 -12.93
N GLU A 148 4.03 4.21 -12.73
CA GLU A 148 3.37 4.88 -11.60
C GLU A 148 3.96 4.44 -10.26
N PHE A 149 4.16 3.13 -10.06
CA PHE A 149 4.73 2.61 -8.82
C PHE A 149 6.21 2.96 -8.63
N LEU A 150 6.98 3.03 -9.72
CA LEU A 150 8.35 3.51 -9.68
C LEU A 150 8.42 5.00 -9.32
N ASP A 151 7.56 5.84 -9.90
CA ASP A 151 7.47 7.26 -9.54
C ASP A 151 7.13 7.44 -8.05
N ILE A 152 6.21 6.65 -7.52
CA ILE A 152 5.87 6.67 -6.08
C ILE A 152 7.05 6.18 -5.24
N PHE A 153 7.75 5.14 -5.69
CA PHE A 153 8.93 4.62 -5.02
C PHE A 153 10.06 5.64 -4.98
N LEU A 154 10.31 6.33 -6.09
CA LEU A 154 11.32 7.38 -6.23
C LEU A 154 10.89 8.74 -5.63
N ARG A 155 9.65 8.87 -5.16
CA ARG A 155 9.03 10.11 -4.66
C ARG A 155 8.85 11.20 -5.73
N HIS A 156 8.83 10.85 -6.99
CA HIS A 156 8.51 11.75 -8.10
C HIS A 156 7.00 12.01 -8.18
N ARG A 157 6.20 11.12 -7.60
CA ARG A 157 4.74 11.20 -7.58
C ARG A 157 4.20 10.87 -6.19
N GLU A 158 3.20 11.64 -5.74
CA GLU A 158 2.53 11.37 -4.47
C GLU A 158 1.20 10.61 -4.62
N LYS A 159 0.51 10.73 -5.76
CA LYS A 159 -0.83 10.17 -5.96
C LYS A 159 -0.81 8.95 -6.87
N GLN A 160 -1.55 7.91 -6.47
CA GLN A 160 -1.93 6.82 -7.36
C GLN A 160 -3.03 7.30 -8.30
N PHE A 161 -3.00 6.88 -9.55
CA PHE A 161 -4.00 7.21 -10.56
C PHE A 161 -4.46 5.95 -11.30
N TYR A 162 -3.60 5.34 -12.09
CA TYR A 162 -3.98 4.21 -12.96
C TYR A 162 -4.47 2.98 -12.20
N SER A 163 -3.83 2.71 -11.08
CA SER A 163 -4.12 1.53 -10.26
C SER A 163 -5.39 1.67 -9.40
N THR A 164 -5.88 2.88 -9.20
CA THR A 164 -7.00 3.18 -8.29
C THR A 164 -8.13 4.00 -8.89
N ILE A 165 -8.06 4.33 -10.19
CA ILE A 165 -9.04 5.18 -10.90
C ILE A 165 -10.49 4.67 -10.79
N HIS A 166 -10.66 3.36 -10.65
CA HIS A 166 -11.97 2.71 -10.55
C HIS A 166 -12.50 2.65 -9.11
N LEU A 167 -11.69 3.03 -8.11
CA LEU A 167 -12.16 3.11 -6.73
C LEU A 167 -12.98 4.38 -6.52
N PRO A 168 -14.09 4.29 -5.80
CA PRO A 168 -14.90 5.47 -5.49
C PRO A 168 -14.05 6.50 -4.73
N ASN A 169 -14.16 7.76 -5.15
CA ASN A 169 -13.52 8.87 -4.46
C ASN A 169 -14.37 9.22 -3.23
N VAL A 170 -13.96 8.72 -2.08
CA VAL A 170 -14.68 8.98 -0.84
C VAL A 170 -14.14 10.24 -0.22
N GLY A 171 -14.94 11.29 -0.27
CA GLY A 171 -14.62 12.57 0.37
C GLY A 171 -14.49 12.43 1.89
N ARG A 172 -13.93 13.45 2.54
CA ARG A 172 -13.68 13.56 4.01
C ARG A 172 -14.90 13.32 4.91
N SER A 173 -16.08 13.14 4.33
CA SER A 173 -17.36 13.04 5.05
C SER A 173 -17.55 11.75 5.86
N TYR A 174 -16.70 10.75 5.69
CA TYR A 174 -16.83 9.44 6.33
C TYR A 174 -15.73 9.14 7.37
N LEU A 175 -15.23 10.17 8.05
CA LEU A 175 -14.34 9.92 9.19
C LEU A 175 -15.19 9.45 10.39
N PRO A 176 -15.07 8.20 10.86
CA PRO A 176 -15.72 7.73 12.07
C PRO A 176 -15.11 8.34 13.36
N ILE A 177 -14.11 9.18 13.22
CA ILE A 177 -13.45 9.85 14.33
C ILE A 177 -14.21 11.14 14.60
N ARG A 178 -15.11 11.10 15.58
CA ARG A 178 -15.62 12.32 16.24
C ARG A 178 -14.40 13.13 16.68
N ARG A 179 -14.30 14.37 16.19
CA ARG A 179 -13.36 15.33 16.78
C ARG A 179 -13.66 15.36 18.28
N VAL A 180 -12.78 14.77 19.07
CA VAL A 180 -12.77 15.02 20.51
C VAL A 180 -12.51 16.51 20.63
N GLY A 181 -13.47 17.22 21.18
CA GLY A 181 -13.41 18.67 21.25
C GLY A 181 -12.11 19.13 21.89
N VAL A 182 -11.42 20.01 21.18
CA VAL A 182 -10.30 20.77 21.75
C VAL A 182 -10.92 21.60 22.87
N LEU A 183 -10.73 21.16 24.11
CA LEU A 183 -10.92 22.03 25.26
C LEU A 183 -9.98 23.22 25.07
N ARG A 184 -10.59 24.37 24.70
CA ARG A 184 -9.88 25.66 24.82
C ARG A 184 -9.73 25.90 26.31
N ILE A 185 -8.47 25.85 26.77
CA ILE A 185 -8.04 26.40 28.05
C ILE A 185 -7.83 27.90 27.84
#